data_10bf5932a0b7d1acbeded3071c301b17
#
_entry.id   10bf5932a0b7d1acbeded3071c301b17
#
_cell.length_a   1.000
_cell.length_b   1.000
_cell.length_c   1.000
_cell.angle_alpha   90.00
_cell.angle_beta   90.00
_cell.angle_gamma   90.00
#
_symmetry.space_group_name_H-M   'P 1'
#
loop_
_entity.id
_entity.type
_entity.pdbx_description
1 polymer ?
#
loop_
_entity_poly.entity_id
_entity_poly.type
_entity_poly.pdbx_seq_one_letter_code
_entity_poly.pdbx_strand_id
1 'polypeptide(L)'
;LAYSERERAVAWRPYPVYISWYELNIDRNNAQAPSYKGNMTVEQCADVVSHWKTHFYDKYQMAPKAFVWDDGWDQYGTWTFNPNFPNGFDEPANEAKKMGTGIGAWLGPVGGYGQSGEYRRAYWRSKGGMQLSNEDYYNFFIRCCTNMIDRYDFRFFKFDGISAQASAIGPDEGTRGEENAEAIISIERAVRQKRPDIFLNTTVGTWASPFWFHFTDA
;
A
#
# COMPACT_ATOMS: atom_id res chain seq x y z
N LEU A 1 1.35 -23.27 -13.81
CA LEU A 1 -0.07 -22.84 -13.73
C LEU A 1 -0.86 -23.71 -12.75
N ALA A 2 -0.92 -25.05 -12.92
CA ALA A 2 -1.71 -25.92 -12.04
C ALA A 2 -1.33 -25.82 -10.55
N TYR A 3 -0.04 -25.65 -10.23
CA TYR A 3 0.41 -25.41 -8.86
C TYR A 3 -0.13 -24.06 -8.34
N SER A 4 0.05 -22.98 -9.08
CA SER A 4 -0.41 -21.65 -8.67
C SER A 4 -1.92 -21.61 -8.46
N GLU A 5 -2.70 -22.27 -9.32
CA GLU A 5 -4.17 -22.31 -9.18
C GLU A 5 -4.62 -23.09 -7.93
N ARG A 6 -3.92 -24.17 -7.59
CA ARG A 6 -4.24 -24.99 -6.42
C ARG A 6 -3.85 -24.32 -5.11
N GLU A 7 -2.71 -23.63 -5.09
CA GLU A 7 -2.06 -23.14 -3.86
C GLU A 7 -2.37 -21.68 -3.56
N ARG A 8 -3.14 -20.98 -4.38
CA ARG A 8 -3.51 -19.58 -4.13
C ARG A 8 -4.32 -19.43 -2.85
N ALA A 9 -4.01 -18.41 -2.06
CA ALA A 9 -4.81 -18.02 -0.90
C ALA A 9 -6.25 -17.63 -1.26
N VAL A 10 -6.43 -17.08 -2.47
CA VAL A 10 -7.73 -16.68 -3.03
C VAL A 10 -7.75 -17.09 -4.49
N ALA A 11 -8.86 -17.64 -4.98
CA ALA A 11 -9.05 -17.95 -6.38
C ALA A 11 -8.78 -16.74 -7.27
N TRP A 12 -8.14 -16.96 -8.41
CA TRP A 12 -7.87 -15.89 -9.35
C TRP A 12 -9.16 -15.16 -9.75
N ARG A 13 -9.09 -13.85 -9.75
CA ARG A 13 -10.20 -12.99 -10.15
C ARG A 13 -9.67 -11.76 -10.90
N PRO A 14 -10.37 -11.26 -11.93
CA PRO A 14 -10.04 -9.98 -12.52
C PRO A 14 -10.28 -8.87 -11.48
N TYR A 15 -9.27 -8.04 -11.27
CA TYR A 15 -9.33 -6.97 -10.29
C TYR A 15 -8.79 -5.66 -10.90
N PRO A 16 -9.54 -5.02 -11.82
CA PRO A 16 -9.12 -3.77 -12.42
C PRO A 16 -9.07 -2.66 -11.36
N VAL A 17 -7.96 -1.95 -11.29
CA VAL A 17 -7.75 -0.83 -10.37
C VAL A 17 -7.31 0.41 -11.11
N TYR A 18 -7.63 1.57 -10.55
CA TYR A 18 -6.92 2.80 -10.82
C TYR A 18 -5.75 2.93 -9.83
N ILE A 19 -4.57 3.31 -10.30
CA ILE A 19 -3.40 3.60 -9.45
C ILE A 19 -2.89 4.99 -9.81
N SER A 20 -2.76 5.87 -8.81
CA SER A 20 -2.42 7.28 -9.00
C SER A 20 -0.97 7.55 -9.44
N TRP A 21 -0.11 6.54 -9.49
CA TRP A 21 1.33 6.68 -9.74
C TRP A 21 1.68 7.47 -11.00
N TYR A 22 0.99 7.22 -12.10
CA TYR A 22 1.28 7.86 -13.40
C TYR A 22 0.59 9.20 -13.60
N GLU A 23 -0.32 9.60 -12.74
CA GLU A 23 -1.11 10.83 -12.89
C GLU A 23 -0.83 11.83 -11.76
N LEU A 24 -1.00 11.41 -10.50
CA LEU A 24 -0.90 12.32 -9.36
C LEU A 24 0.49 12.34 -8.70
N ASN A 25 1.38 11.43 -9.09
CA ASN A 25 2.70 11.28 -8.47
C ASN A 25 3.86 11.81 -9.34
N ILE A 26 3.58 12.55 -10.41
CA ILE A 26 4.59 13.04 -11.36
C ILE A 26 5.64 13.91 -10.67
N ASP A 27 5.22 14.80 -9.77
CA ASP A 27 6.10 15.77 -9.10
C ASP A 27 6.67 15.25 -7.77
N ARG A 28 6.39 14.01 -7.39
CA ARG A 28 6.80 13.42 -6.12
C ARG A 28 8.30 13.51 -5.85
N ASN A 29 9.14 13.40 -6.87
CA ASN A 29 10.59 13.52 -6.71
C ASN A 29 11.04 14.92 -6.24
N ASN A 30 10.17 15.91 -6.37
CA ASN A 30 10.37 17.28 -5.89
C ASN A 30 9.68 17.51 -4.54
N ALA A 31 9.03 16.49 -3.97
CA ALA A 31 8.37 16.60 -2.67
C ALA A 31 9.38 16.91 -1.56
N GLN A 32 9.09 17.94 -0.77
CA GLN A 32 9.95 18.41 0.30
C GLN A 32 9.23 18.33 1.64
N ALA A 33 9.84 17.66 2.61
CA ALA A 33 9.41 17.79 3.99
C ALA A 33 9.93 19.13 4.58
N PRO A 34 9.14 19.83 5.44
CA PRO A 34 7.81 19.42 5.92
C PRO A 34 6.65 19.95 5.08
N SER A 35 6.90 20.60 3.95
CA SER A 35 5.85 21.28 3.18
C SER A 35 4.93 20.34 2.39
N TYR A 36 5.39 19.12 2.11
CA TYR A 36 4.72 18.14 1.23
C TYR A 36 4.30 18.69 -0.15
N LYS A 37 4.94 19.79 -0.56
CA LYS A 37 4.74 20.36 -1.90
C LYS A 37 5.15 19.36 -2.97
N GLY A 38 4.33 19.21 -3.99
CA GLY A 38 4.54 18.23 -5.07
C GLY A 38 3.97 16.84 -4.77
N ASN A 39 3.52 16.56 -3.54
CA ASN A 39 2.73 15.37 -3.25
C ASN A 39 1.28 15.57 -3.70
N MET A 40 0.59 14.44 -3.96
CA MET A 40 -0.84 14.46 -4.26
C MET A 40 -1.64 15.09 -3.11
N THR A 41 -2.86 15.55 -3.39
CA THR A 41 -3.79 16.11 -2.41
C THR A 41 -5.09 15.33 -2.40
N VAL A 42 -5.86 15.48 -1.32
CA VAL A 42 -7.16 14.80 -1.19
C VAL A 42 -8.16 15.28 -2.26
N GLU A 43 -8.10 16.57 -2.63
CA GLU A 43 -8.92 17.15 -3.68
C GLU A 43 -8.63 16.50 -5.04
N GLN A 44 -7.36 16.32 -5.40
CA GLN A 44 -6.97 15.61 -6.62
C GLN A 44 -7.49 14.17 -6.64
N CYS A 45 -7.40 13.47 -5.49
CA CYS A 45 -7.94 12.12 -5.36
C CYS A 45 -9.47 12.09 -5.55
N ALA A 46 -10.19 13.03 -4.93
CA ALA A 46 -11.64 13.15 -5.07
C ALA A 46 -12.07 13.50 -6.51
N ASP A 47 -11.34 14.40 -7.16
CA ASP A 47 -11.56 14.78 -8.55
C ASP A 47 -11.43 13.59 -9.50
N VAL A 48 -10.40 12.76 -9.35
CA VAL A 48 -10.22 11.52 -10.13
C VAL A 48 -11.45 10.62 -9.99
N VAL A 49 -11.92 10.39 -8.76
CA VAL A 49 -13.09 9.54 -8.51
C VAL A 49 -14.34 10.14 -9.13
N SER A 50 -14.53 11.44 -8.99
CA SER A 50 -15.68 12.18 -9.56
C SER A 50 -15.69 12.16 -11.09
N HIS A 51 -14.54 12.37 -11.72
CA HIS A 51 -14.38 12.28 -13.17
C HIS A 51 -14.66 10.85 -13.66
N TRP A 52 -14.14 9.83 -12.96
CA TRP A 52 -14.44 8.44 -13.30
C TRP A 52 -15.94 8.15 -13.22
N LYS A 53 -16.60 8.63 -12.15
CA LYS A 53 -18.05 8.49 -11.99
C LYS A 53 -18.78 9.09 -13.18
N THR A 54 -18.50 10.34 -13.52
CA THR A 54 -19.20 11.08 -14.58
C THR A 54 -18.96 10.51 -15.97
N HIS A 55 -17.73 10.13 -16.29
CA HIS A 55 -17.34 9.76 -17.64
C HIS A 55 -17.44 8.27 -17.95
N PHE A 56 -17.36 7.40 -16.92
CA PHE A 56 -17.38 5.96 -17.11
C PHE A 56 -18.56 5.29 -16.40
N TYR A 57 -18.77 5.57 -15.11
CA TYR A 57 -19.79 4.87 -14.35
C TYR A 57 -21.21 5.29 -14.77
N ASP A 58 -21.50 6.58 -14.80
CA ASP A 58 -22.85 7.07 -15.12
C ASP A 58 -23.26 6.73 -16.56
N LYS A 59 -22.28 6.62 -17.47
CA LYS A 59 -22.55 6.33 -18.89
C LYS A 59 -22.53 4.84 -19.21
N TYR A 60 -21.64 4.06 -18.60
CA TYR A 60 -21.34 2.69 -19.00
C TYR A 60 -21.43 1.68 -17.87
N GLN A 61 -21.74 2.13 -16.66
CA GLN A 61 -21.71 1.31 -15.43
C GLN A 61 -20.33 0.66 -15.18
N MET A 62 -19.25 1.31 -15.60
CA MET A 62 -17.89 0.84 -15.46
C MET A 62 -17.21 1.54 -14.29
N ALA A 63 -16.77 0.76 -13.28
CA ALA A 63 -15.95 1.24 -12.18
C ALA A 63 -14.78 0.29 -11.92
N PRO A 64 -13.62 0.79 -11.46
CA PRO A 64 -12.55 -0.07 -10.97
C PRO A 64 -13.01 -0.77 -9.68
N LYS A 65 -12.34 -1.83 -9.29
CA LYS A 65 -12.60 -2.50 -8.01
C LYS A 65 -12.05 -1.69 -6.82
N ALA A 66 -11.02 -0.89 -7.06
CA ALA A 66 -10.47 0.07 -6.10
C ALA A 66 -9.76 1.23 -6.80
N PHE A 67 -9.80 2.42 -6.17
CA PHE A 67 -8.88 3.52 -6.45
C PHE A 67 -7.71 3.43 -5.47
N VAL A 68 -6.51 3.27 -5.98
CA VAL A 68 -5.30 3.03 -5.18
C VAL A 68 -4.44 4.28 -5.18
N TRP A 69 -4.27 4.89 -4.03
CA TRP A 69 -3.45 6.07 -3.83
C TRP A 69 -2.01 5.65 -3.59
N ASP A 70 -1.13 5.97 -4.53
CA ASP A 70 0.29 5.63 -4.50
C ASP A 70 1.07 6.55 -3.53
N ASP A 71 2.39 6.44 -3.47
CA ASP A 71 3.26 7.18 -2.55
C ASP A 71 2.97 8.70 -2.54
N GLY A 72 2.89 9.32 -1.36
CA GLY A 72 2.75 10.78 -1.20
C GLY A 72 1.57 11.25 -0.36
N TRP A 73 0.76 10.35 0.19
CA TRP A 73 -0.36 10.69 1.07
C TRP A 73 0.04 10.75 2.56
N ASP A 74 1.12 10.08 2.94
CA ASP A 74 1.52 9.90 4.34
C ASP A 74 2.42 11.02 4.87
N GLN A 75 2.33 11.22 6.17
CA GLN A 75 3.35 11.94 6.93
C GLN A 75 4.52 10.98 7.15
N TYR A 76 5.68 11.35 6.64
CA TYR A 76 6.83 10.47 6.54
C TYR A 76 7.23 9.78 7.85
N GLY A 77 7.19 8.47 7.83
CA GLY A 77 7.56 7.58 8.93
C GLY A 77 6.43 7.20 9.87
N THR A 78 5.27 7.84 9.78
CA THR A 78 4.15 7.58 10.69
C THR A 78 2.97 6.86 10.06
N TRP A 79 2.93 6.71 8.73
CA TRP A 79 1.78 6.18 7.98
C TRP A 79 0.44 6.81 8.39
N THR A 80 0.49 8.04 8.90
CA THR A 80 -0.65 8.91 9.09
C THR A 80 -0.72 9.91 7.95
N PHE A 81 -1.78 10.66 7.86
CA PHE A 81 -1.98 11.61 6.77
C PHE A 81 -1.11 12.86 6.92
N ASN A 82 -0.51 13.29 5.82
CA ASN A 82 0.19 14.57 5.76
C ASN A 82 -0.83 15.74 5.62
N PRO A 83 -0.39 17.01 5.71
CA PRO A 83 -1.28 18.17 5.64
C PRO A 83 -2.13 18.30 4.36
N ASN A 84 -1.76 17.64 3.26
CA ASN A 84 -2.55 17.62 2.03
C ASN A 84 -3.81 16.72 2.15
N PHE A 85 -3.94 15.99 3.26
CA PHE A 85 -5.05 15.09 3.56
C PHE A 85 -5.63 15.39 4.95
N PRO A 86 -6.19 16.59 5.18
CA PRO A 86 -6.60 17.03 6.53
C PRO A 86 -7.69 16.14 7.16
N ASN A 87 -8.53 15.51 6.35
CA ASN A 87 -9.55 14.56 6.76
C ASN A 87 -9.24 13.12 6.30
N GLY A 88 -7.98 12.84 5.97
CA GLY A 88 -7.57 11.55 5.42
C GLY A 88 -8.20 11.28 4.07
N PHE A 89 -8.67 10.05 3.87
CA PHE A 89 -9.33 9.61 2.63
C PHE A 89 -10.87 9.68 2.70
N ASP A 90 -11.46 10.42 3.64
CA ASP A 90 -12.91 10.45 3.82
C ASP A 90 -13.64 10.85 2.52
N GLU A 91 -13.18 11.89 1.85
CA GLU A 91 -13.81 12.40 0.64
C GLU A 91 -13.72 11.40 -0.54
N PRO A 92 -12.54 10.98 -1.01
CA PRO A 92 -12.45 10.02 -2.12
C PRO A 92 -13.06 8.66 -1.79
N ALA A 93 -13.07 8.22 -0.53
CA ALA A 93 -13.73 6.99 -0.13
C ALA A 93 -15.26 7.10 -0.25
N ASN A 94 -15.84 8.23 0.17
CA ASN A 94 -17.27 8.46 0.06
C ASN A 94 -17.72 8.58 -1.41
N GLU A 95 -16.94 9.24 -2.25
CA GLU A 95 -17.23 9.31 -3.69
C GLU A 95 -17.14 7.92 -4.35
N ALA A 96 -16.11 7.12 -4.02
CA ALA A 96 -15.97 5.77 -4.55
C ALA A 96 -17.15 4.85 -4.19
N LYS A 97 -17.67 4.97 -2.96
CA LYS A 97 -18.84 4.20 -2.50
C LYS A 97 -20.09 4.44 -3.36
N LYS A 98 -20.25 5.60 -3.97
CA LYS A 98 -21.40 5.90 -4.86
C LYS A 98 -21.41 5.02 -6.12
N MET A 99 -20.27 4.44 -6.47
CA MET A 99 -20.11 3.49 -7.59
C MET A 99 -20.03 2.03 -7.12
N GLY A 100 -20.23 1.75 -5.83
CA GLY A 100 -20.04 0.41 -5.27
C GLY A 100 -18.59 -0.06 -5.23
N THR A 101 -17.62 0.85 -5.44
CA THR A 101 -16.19 0.57 -5.41
C THR A 101 -15.54 1.03 -4.09
N GLY A 102 -14.31 0.62 -3.85
CA GLY A 102 -13.53 0.99 -2.67
C GLY A 102 -12.28 1.76 -3.01
N ILE A 103 -11.48 1.98 -1.99
CA ILE A 103 -10.16 2.58 -2.11
C ILE A 103 -9.08 1.63 -1.61
N GLY A 104 -7.84 1.97 -1.87
CA GLY A 104 -6.65 1.31 -1.36
C GLY A 104 -5.47 2.27 -1.34
N ALA A 105 -4.35 1.84 -0.81
CA ALA A 105 -3.14 2.65 -0.80
C ALA A 105 -1.87 1.83 -1.00
N TRP A 106 -0.85 2.54 -1.42
CA TRP A 106 0.54 2.12 -1.38
C TRP A 106 1.11 2.30 0.02
N LEU A 107 1.85 1.31 0.49
CA LEU A 107 2.72 1.39 1.66
C LEU A 107 4.06 0.74 1.33
N GLY A 108 5.15 1.42 1.67
CA GLY A 108 6.50 0.87 1.57
C GLY A 108 7.01 0.40 2.93
N PRO A 109 6.94 -0.90 3.25
CA PRO A 109 7.33 -1.40 4.57
C PRO A 109 8.73 -1.01 5.03
N VAL A 110 9.65 -0.76 4.10
CA VAL A 110 11.01 -0.28 4.39
C VAL A 110 11.22 1.20 4.07
N GLY A 111 10.13 1.97 3.95
CA GLY A 111 10.15 3.41 3.72
C GLY A 111 9.96 3.85 2.27
N GLY A 112 10.05 2.96 1.31
CA GLY A 112 9.98 3.31 -0.11
C GLY A 112 11.26 3.95 -0.64
N TYR A 113 11.13 4.81 -1.67
CA TYR A 113 12.23 5.27 -2.51
C TYR A 113 12.53 6.76 -2.40
N GLY A 114 13.71 7.16 -2.88
CA GLY A 114 14.09 8.56 -3.01
C GLY A 114 14.09 9.33 -1.69
N GLN A 115 13.93 10.63 -1.77
CA GLN A 115 14.02 11.53 -0.62
C GLN A 115 12.91 11.28 0.42
N SER A 116 11.70 10.97 0.01
CA SER A 116 10.60 10.61 0.92
C SER A 116 10.90 9.33 1.71
N GLY A 117 11.53 8.35 1.07
CA GLY A 117 12.01 7.15 1.73
C GLY A 117 13.07 7.45 2.79
N GLU A 118 14.01 8.36 2.50
CA GLU A 118 15.01 8.78 3.49
C GLU A 118 14.36 9.47 4.71
N TYR A 119 13.36 10.33 4.52
CA TYR A 119 12.64 10.96 5.62
C TYR A 119 11.90 9.93 6.49
N ARG A 120 11.24 8.94 5.88
CA ARG A 120 10.56 7.86 6.60
C ARG A 120 11.54 7.04 7.43
N ARG A 121 12.66 6.59 6.84
CA ARG A 121 13.71 5.85 7.54
C ARG A 121 14.37 6.65 8.65
N ALA A 122 14.59 7.97 8.44
CA ALA A 122 15.16 8.84 9.46
C ALA A 122 14.29 8.92 10.72
N TYR A 123 12.96 8.91 10.58
CA TYR A 123 12.03 8.90 11.71
C TYR A 123 12.19 7.64 12.59
N TRP A 124 12.49 6.50 11.99
CA TRP A 124 12.65 5.23 12.71
C TRP A 124 14.09 4.90 13.12
N ARG A 125 15.07 5.70 12.70
CA ARG A 125 16.51 5.42 12.95
C ARG A 125 16.84 5.20 14.42
N SER A 126 16.30 6.00 15.31
CA SER A 126 16.51 5.88 16.77
C SER A 126 15.60 4.85 17.45
N LYS A 127 14.71 4.19 16.70
CA LYS A 127 13.69 3.26 17.19
C LYS A 127 13.90 1.84 16.63
N GLY A 128 15.13 1.46 16.34
CA GLY A 128 15.46 0.13 15.82
C GLY A 128 15.33 -0.02 14.30
N GLY A 129 15.03 1.06 13.58
CA GLY A 129 14.95 1.06 12.12
C GLY A 129 13.56 0.75 11.56
N MET A 130 13.38 1.06 10.27
CA MET A 130 12.13 0.87 9.54
C MET A 130 12.19 -0.44 8.76
N GLN A 131 12.09 -1.56 9.46
CA GLN A 131 12.08 -2.92 8.91
C GLN A 131 11.04 -3.74 9.65
N LEU A 132 10.37 -4.65 8.97
CA LEU A 132 9.33 -5.48 9.58
C LEU A 132 9.85 -6.48 10.60
N SER A 133 11.15 -6.82 10.57
CA SER A 133 11.84 -7.57 11.62
C SER A 133 12.01 -6.81 12.94
N ASN A 134 11.79 -5.48 12.94
CA ASN A 134 11.70 -4.69 14.16
C ASN A 134 10.29 -4.81 14.74
N GLU A 135 10.14 -5.41 15.91
CA GLU A 135 8.85 -5.70 16.54
C GLU A 135 8.00 -4.43 16.77
N ASP A 136 8.61 -3.34 17.22
CA ASP A 136 7.89 -2.07 17.43
C ASP A 136 7.34 -1.51 16.12
N TYR A 137 8.13 -1.58 15.05
CA TYR A 137 7.69 -1.14 13.73
C TYR A 137 6.66 -2.09 13.14
N TYR A 138 6.82 -3.41 13.27
CA TYR A 138 5.84 -4.41 12.86
C TYR A 138 4.46 -4.15 13.49
N ASN A 139 4.44 -4.03 14.82
CA ASN A 139 3.21 -3.77 15.57
C ASN A 139 2.57 -2.43 15.22
N PHE A 140 3.37 -1.43 14.90
CA PHE A 140 2.88 -0.16 14.40
C PHE A 140 2.29 -0.29 12.98
N PHE A 141 3.00 -0.93 12.07
CA PHE A 141 2.61 -1.07 10.65
C PHE A 141 1.31 -1.86 10.49
N ILE A 142 1.17 -2.99 11.18
CA ILE A 142 -0.07 -3.79 11.12
C ILE A 142 -1.28 -3.02 11.68
N ARG A 143 -1.10 -2.22 12.74
CA ARG A 143 -2.16 -1.33 13.22
C ARG A 143 -2.56 -0.28 12.20
N CYS A 144 -1.60 0.30 11.47
CA CYS A 144 -1.91 1.24 10.40
C CYS A 144 -2.76 0.58 9.31
N CYS A 145 -2.38 -0.60 8.86
CA CYS A 145 -3.14 -1.35 7.85
C CYS A 145 -4.56 -1.69 8.31
N THR A 146 -4.70 -2.21 9.54
CA THR A 146 -6.01 -2.60 10.08
C THR A 146 -6.93 -1.40 10.32
N ASN A 147 -6.38 -0.27 10.79
CA ASN A 147 -7.14 0.97 10.96
C ASN A 147 -7.65 1.54 9.63
N MET A 148 -6.88 1.42 8.56
CA MET A 148 -7.32 1.84 7.22
C MET A 148 -8.52 1.01 6.72
N ILE A 149 -8.52 -0.29 6.99
CA ILE A 149 -9.67 -1.15 6.69
C ILE A 149 -10.90 -0.69 7.48
N ASP A 150 -10.75 -0.48 8.79
CA ASP A 150 -11.87 -0.10 9.65
C ASP A 150 -12.47 1.25 9.29
N ARG A 151 -11.62 2.23 9.02
CA ARG A 151 -12.07 3.60 8.78
C ARG A 151 -12.60 3.82 7.36
N TYR A 152 -11.92 3.26 6.35
CA TYR A 152 -12.17 3.61 4.95
C TYR A 152 -12.70 2.45 4.11
N ASP A 153 -12.91 1.28 4.69
CA ASP A 153 -13.32 0.08 3.95
C ASP A 153 -12.33 -0.30 2.84
N PHE A 154 -11.02 -0.26 3.17
CA PHE A 154 -9.96 -0.56 2.20
C PHE A 154 -10.17 -1.91 1.54
N ARG A 155 -10.03 -1.95 0.20
CA ARG A 155 -10.16 -3.15 -0.64
C ARG A 155 -8.87 -3.54 -1.35
N PHE A 156 -7.82 -2.74 -1.20
CA PHE A 156 -6.55 -2.98 -1.86
C PHE A 156 -5.39 -2.45 -1.02
N PHE A 157 -4.34 -3.25 -0.87
CA PHE A 157 -3.03 -2.78 -0.45
C PHE A 157 -1.98 -3.09 -1.51
N LYS A 158 -1.14 -2.10 -1.83
CA LYS A 158 0.10 -2.26 -2.57
C LYS A 158 1.25 -2.16 -1.57
N PHE A 159 1.83 -3.30 -1.21
CA PHE A 159 3.06 -3.36 -0.42
C PHE A 159 4.27 -3.37 -1.35
N ASP A 160 5.16 -2.39 -1.16
CA ASP A 160 6.26 -2.13 -2.08
C ASP A 160 7.59 -1.99 -1.34
N GLY A 161 8.61 -2.74 -1.76
CA GLY A 161 9.93 -2.70 -1.13
C GLY A 161 9.99 -3.44 0.21
N ILE A 162 9.72 -4.74 0.22
CA ILE A 162 9.59 -5.53 1.45
C ILE A 162 10.94 -5.92 2.06
N SER A 163 12.03 -5.94 1.25
CA SER A 163 13.35 -6.44 1.67
C SER A 163 13.35 -7.88 2.22
N ALA A 164 12.55 -8.75 1.60
CA ALA A 164 12.50 -10.17 1.92
C ALA A 164 13.61 -10.97 1.22
N GLN A 165 14.33 -10.35 0.30
CA GLN A 165 15.50 -10.97 -0.32
C GLN A 165 16.71 -10.89 0.62
N ALA A 166 17.42 -11.99 0.78
CA ALA A 166 18.76 -11.98 1.31
C ALA A 166 19.66 -11.18 0.37
N SER A 167 19.84 -9.90 0.61
CA SER A 167 20.88 -9.15 -0.06
C SER A 167 22.20 -9.54 0.55
N ALA A 168 23.17 -9.84 -0.29
CA ALA A 168 24.47 -10.43 0.07
C ALA A 168 25.42 -9.45 0.78
N ILE A 169 24.96 -8.66 1.75
CA ILE A 169 25.75 -7.65 2.43
C ILE A 169 25.81 -7.96 3.93
N GLY A 170 26.54 -9.01 4.28
CA GLY A 170 26.89 -9.36 5.65
C GLY A 170 26.16 -10.58 6.21
N PRO A 171 26.74 -11.23 7.24
CA PRO A 171 26.25 -12.49 7.78
C PRO A 171 24.85 -12.40 8.45
N ASP A 172 24.45 -11.21 8.87
CA ASP A 172 23.15 -11.01 9.55
C ASP A 172 21.99 -10.66 8.60
N GLU A 173 22.27 -10.36 7.34
CA GLU A 173 21.25 -9.86 6.41
C GLU A 173 20.37 -10.96 5.82
N GLY A 174 20.88 -12.17 5.73
CA GLY A 174 20.08 -13.33 5.34
C GLY A 174 18.94 -13.59 6.32
N THR A 175 19.25 -13.58 7.61
CA THR A 175 18.29 -13.77 8.69
C THR A 175 17.23 -12.65 8.71
N ARG A 176 17.65 -11.40 8.52
CA ARG A 176 16.70 -10.26 8.44
C ARG A 176 15.79 -10.33 7.22
N GLY A 177 16.26 -10.84 6.10
CA GLY A 177 15.45 -11.09 4.92
C GLY A 177 14.34 -12.09 5.19
N GLU A 178 14.64 -13.17 5.88
CA GLU A 178 13.71 -14.21 6.31
C GLU A 178 12.71 -13.64 7.32
N GLU A 179 13.15 -12.95 8.35
CA GLU A 179 12.30 -12.28 9.34
C GLU A 179 11.34 -11.26 8.70
N ASN A 180 11.81 -10.49 7.73
CA ASN A 180 10.96 -9.56 6.98
C ASN A 180 9.94 -10.30 6.12
N ALA A 181 10.29 -11.44 5.52
CA ALA A 181 9.38 -12.28 4.74
C ALA A 181 8.29 -12.87 5.63
N GLU A 182 8.65 -13.44 6.79
CA GLU A 182 7.68 -13.95 7.76
C GLU A 182 6.75 -12.86 8.30
N ALA A 183 7.29 -11.69 8.56
CA ALA A 183 6.53 -10.55 9.05
C ALA A 183 5.50 -10.05 8.03
N ILE A 184 5.86 -9.91 6.75
CA ILE A 184 4.89 -9.50 5.73
C ILE A 184 3.81 -10.57 5.52
N ILE A 185 4.16 -11.84 5.51
CA ILE A 185 3.21 -12.95 5.44
C ILE A 185 2.20 -12.87 6.61
N SER A 186 2.68 -12.60 7.80
CA SER A 186 1.83 -12.45 9.00
C SER A 186 0.89 -11.25 8.87
N ILE A 187 1.36 -10.13 8.34
CA ILE A 187 0.55 -8.93 8.06
C ILE A 187 -0.52 -9.23 7.01
N GLU A 188 -0.17 -9.87 5.90
CA GLU A 188 -1.10 -10.24 4.84
C GLU A 188 -2.21 -11.17 5.35
N ARG A 189 -1.86 -12.15 6.18
CA ARG A 189 -2.83 -13.03 6.84
C ARG A 189 -3.77 -12.25 7.76
N ALA A 190 -3.25 -11.38 8.61
CA ALA A 190 -4.05 -10.58 9.54
C ALA A 190 -4.98 -9.61 8.80
N VAL A 191 -4.48 -8.95 7.77
CA VAL A 191 -5.26 -8.05 6.90
C VAL A 191 -6.38 -8.82 6.20
N ARG A 192 -6.09 -10.02 5.68
CA ARG A 192 -7.09 -10.86 5.02
C ARG A 192 -8.09 -11.46 6.00
N GLN A 193 -7.70 -11.80 7.23
CA GLN A 193 -8.64 -12.22 8.27
C GLN A 193 -9.64 -11.10 8.60
N LYS A 194 -9.17 -9.86 8.64
CA LYS A 194 -10.02 -8.70 8.89
C LYS A 194 -10.93 -8.37 7.71
N ARG A 195 -10.45 -8.57 6.48
CA ARG A 195 -11.18 -8.37 5.24
C ARG A 195 -10.87 -9.48 4.23
N PRO A 196 -11.69 -10.54 4.18
CA PRO A 196 -11.40 -11.71 3.34
C PRO A 196 -11.32 -11.46 1.83
N ASP A 197 -12.03 -10.45 1.32
CA ASP A 197 -12.08 -10.09 -0.10
C ASP A 197 -11.07 -9.02 -0.51
N ILE A 198 -10.19 -8.57 0.41
CA ILE A 198 -9.14 -7.59 0.11
C ILE A 198 -8.19 -8.12 -0.96
N PHE A 199 -7.73 -7.24 -1.84
CA PHE A 199 -6.70 -7.57 -2.82
C PHE A 199 -5.33 -7.11 -2.29
N LEU A 200 -4.38 -8.03 -2.23
CA LEU A 200 -3.03 -7.81 -1.75
C LEU A 200 -2.05 -7.91 -2.92
N ASN A 201 -1.36 -6.82 -3.18
CA ASN A 201 -0.32 -6.74 -4.19
C ASN A 201 1.03 -6.47 -3.52
N THR A 202 1.95 -7.41 -3.67
CA THR A 202 3.29 -7.38 -3.10
C THR A 202 4.31 -7.27 -4.23
N THR A 203 4.84 -6.06 -4.47
CA THR A 203 5.50 -5.73 -5.74
C THR A 203 7.00 -5.98 -5.76
N VAL A 204 7.76 -5.41 -4.85
CA VAL A 204 9.24 -5.38 -4.87
C VAL A 204 9.82 -5.84 -3.55
N GLY A 205 11.00 -6.49 -3.62
CA GLY A 205 11.71 -6.97 -2.44
C GLY A 205 11.39 -8.42 -2.08
N THR A 206 10.66 -9.11 -2.93
CA THR A 206 10.46 -10.56 -2.91
C THR A 206 11.22 -11.22 -4.05
N TRP A 207 11.44 -12.52 -3.97
CA TRP A 207 11.95 -13.31 -5.10
C TRP A 207 10.81 -13.80 -5.99
N ALA A 208 11.08 -14.01 -7.26
CA ALA A 208 10.10 -14.51 -8.21
C ALA A 208 9.76 -16.00 -7.91
N SER A 209 8.63 -16.22 -7.27
CA SER A 209 8.16 -17.56 -6.93
C SER A 209 6.64 -17.62 -6.83
N PRO A 210 6.02 -18.72 -7.29
CA PRO A 210 4.60 -19.01 -7.04
C PRO A 210 4.25 -19.15 -5.55
N PHE A 211 5.25 -19.31 -4.68
CA PHE A 211 5.11 -19.35 -3.22
C PHE A 211 4.31 -18.16 -2.69
N TRP A 212 4.52 -16.97 -3.23
CA TRP A 212 3.84 -15.77 -2.76
C TRP A 212 2.33 -15.81 -2.95
N PHE A 213 1.82 -16.58 -3.91
CA PHE A 213 0.37 -16.73 -4.10
C PHE A 213 -0.35 -17.43 -2.94
N HIS A 214 0.35 -18.06 -2.02
CA HIS A 214 -0.24 -18.52 -0.76
C HIS A 214 -0.73 -17.36 0.14
N PHE A 215 -0.28 -16.13 -0.09
CA PHE A 215 -0.52 -15.00 0.80
C PHE A 215 -1.06 -13.78 0.06
N THR A 216 -0.55 -13.49 -1.11
CA THR A 216 -0.88 -12.32 -1.92
C THR A 216 -1.69 -12.70 -3.17
N ASP A 217 -2.38 -11.75 -3.78
CA ASP A 217 -3.12 -11.93 -5.03
C ASP A 217 -2.22 -11.71 -6.25
N ALA A 218 -1.23 -10.78 -6.16
CA ALA A 218 -0.30 -10.41 -7.22
C ALA A 218 1.03 -9.89 -6.66
#